data_a85dbb1c6ad05981b0d1b6f55fd1015d
#
_entry.id   a85dbb1c6ad05981b0d1b6f55fd1015d
#
_cell.length_a   1.000
_cell.length_b   1.000
_cell.length_c   1.000
_cell.angle_alpha   90.00
_cell.angle_beta   90.00
_cell.angle_gamma   90.00
#
_symmetry.space_group_name_H-M   'P 1'
#
loop_
_entity.id
_entity.type
_entity.pdbx_description
1 polymer ?
#
loop_
_entity_poly.entity_id
_entity_poly.type
_entity_poly.pdbx_seq_one_letter_code
_entity_poly.pdbx_strand_id
1 'polypeptide(L)'
;MIYLAFFKLKIIQHYLLIVALAIGLVFSYHVKAEQKQVLGSWDVHYIALNTTFLTPQVAKQNSIVRSKFNGLINISVLDRQDKTAQSVVMTGEAKNLIGVVKKLMFKQVKQGEAIYYLAVLPFSDREQYRISIDINDGLEQRTLKFQHKFYAD
;
A
#
# COMPACT_ATOMS: atom_id res chain seq x y z
N MET A 1 3.24 33.69 -53.47
CA MET A 1 3.76 34.00 -52.10
C MET A 1 2.88 33.43 -50.96
N ILE A 2 1.58 33.38 -51.12
CA ILE A 2 0.61 32.93 -50.10
C ILE A 2 0.71 31.40 -49.80
N TYR A 3 0.92 30.57 -50.81
CA TYR A 3 1.02 29.10 -50.62
C TYR A 3 2.20 28.64 -49.76
N LEU A 4 3.32 29.37 -49.80
CA LEU A 4 4.51 29.05 -49.00
C LEU A 4 4.26 29.33 -47.49
N ALA A 5 3.45 30.32 -47.17
CA ALA A 5 3.09 30.66 -45.80
C ALA A 5 2.16 29.60 -45.17
N PHE A 6 1.17 29.12 -45.92
CA PHE A 6 0.28 28.04 -45.47
C PHE A 6 1.02 26.71 -45.27
N PHE A 7 2.02 26.40 -46.10
CA PHE A 7 2.82 25.18 -45.95
C PHE A 7 3.69 25.23 -44.69
N LYS A 8 4.35 26.36 -44.43
CA LYS A 8 5.13 26.57 -43.20
C LYS A 8 4.27 26.51 -41.95
N LEU A 9 3.05 27.06 -42.00
CA LEU A 9 2.13 27.03 -40.86
C LEU A 9 1.68 25.60 -40.49
N LYS A 10 1.42 24.76 -41.50
CA LYS A 10 1.09 23.34 -41.27
C LYS A 10 2.26 22.55 -40.64
N ILE A 11 3.48 22.82 -41.08
CA ILE A 11 4.68 22.18 -40.51
C ILE A 11 4.86 22.57 -39.05
N ILE A 12 4.73 23.83 -38.71
CA ILE A 12 4.80 24.32 -37.30
C ILE A 12 3.73 23.67 -36.43
N GLN A 13 2.50 23.55 -36.93
CA GLN A 13 1.40 22.88 -36.21
C GLN A 13 1.71 21.41 -35.91
N HIS A 14 2.30 20.67 -36.85
CA HIS A 14 2.69 19.27 -36.64
C HIS A 14 3.82 19.14 -35.62
N TYR A 15 4.82 20.02 -35.65
CA TYR A 15 5.87 20.02 -34.63
C TYR A 15 5.35 20.35 -33.22
N LEU A 16 4.45 21.33 -33.11
CA LEU A 16 3.79 21.65 -31.84
C LEU A 16 2.99 20.46 -31.28
N LEU A 17 2.30 19.72 -32.13
CA LEU A 17 1.52 18.56 -31.77
C LEU A 17 2.41 17.39 -31.30
N ILE A 18 3.55 17.16 -31.98
CA ILE A 18 4.55 16.15 -31.61
C ILE A 18 5.20 16.51 -30.26
N VAL A 19 5.55 17.78 -30.03
CA VAL A 19 6.15 18.26 -28.79
C VAL A 19 5.15 18.14 -27.64
N ALA A 20 3.87 18.49 -27.83
CA ALA A 20 2.81 18.33 -26.84
C ALA A 20 2.58 16.85 -26.47
N LEU A 21 2.61 15.94 -27.47
CA LEU A 21 2.50 14.51 -27.25
C LEU A 21 3.72 13.95 -26.49
N ALA A 22 4.93 14.41 -26.83
CA ALA A 22 6.16 14.02 -26.14
C ALA A 22 6.17 14.49 -24.68
N ILE A 23 5.70 15.70 -24.38
CA ILE A 23 5.58 16.22 -23.01
C ILE A 23 4.56 15.41 -22.21
N GLY A 24 3.43 14.99 -22.81
CA GLY A 24 2.42 14.13 -22.17
C GLY A 24 2.97 12.78 -21.71
N LEU A 25 3.93 12.20 -22.41
CA LEU A 25 4.56 10.92 -22.08
C LEU A 25 5.54 11.02 -20.88
N VAL A 26 6.08 12.20 -20.58
CA VAL A 26 7.04 12.40 -19.47
C VAL A 26 6.35 12.47 -18.12
N PHE A 27 5.05 12.80 -18.07
CA PHE A 27 4.25 12.86 -16.84
C PHE A 27 3.54 11.56 -16.50
N SER A 28 4.12 10.40 -16.81
CA SER A 28 3.65 9.11 -16.31
C SER A 28 3.93 9.05 -14.81
N TYR A 29 2.99 9.53 -13.99
CA TYR A 29 3.04 9.36 -12.53
C TYR A 29 3.04 7.88 -12.22
N HIS A 30 4.10 7.42 -11.55
CA HIS A 30 4.13 6.07 -10.99
C HIS A 30 3.10 6.01 -9.85
N VAL A 31 1.90 5.54 -10.13
CA VAL A 31 0.94 5.19 -9.08
C VAL A 31 1.51 3.98 -8.35
N LYS A 32 2.09 4.22 -7.19
CA LYS A 32 2.46 3.14 -6.25
C LYS A 32 1.18 2.63 -5.60
N ALA A 33 0.48 1.73 -6.27
CA ALA A 33 -0.75 1.12 -5.74
C ALA A 33 -0.45 0.06 -4.68
N GLU A 34 0.75 -0.57 -4.71
CA GLU A 34 1.14 -1.63 -3.81
C GLU A 34 2.45 -1.26 -3.09
N GLN A 35 2.43 -1.41 -1.76
CA GLN A 35 3.63 -1.24 -0.95
C GLN A 35 4.25 -2.61 -0.70
N LYS A 36 5.47 -2.81 -1.21
CA LYS A 36 6.25 -4.04 -1.04
C LYS A 36 7.63 -3.73 -0.48
N GLN A 37 8.09 -4.57 0.44
CA GLN A 37 9.45 -4.55 0.96
C GLN A 37 10.08 -5.94 0.84
N VAL A 38 11.32 -6.00 0.34
CA VAL A 38 12.09 -7.25 0.31
C VAL A 38 12.81 -7.40 1.66
N LEU A 39 12.51 -8.46 2.40
CA LEU A 39 13.07 -8.74 3.72
C LEU A 39 13.65 -10.16 3.72
N GLY A 40 14.95 -10.28 3.48
CA GLY A 40 15.64 -11.58 3.38
C GLY A 40 15.10 -12.42 2.23
N SER A 41 14.56 -13.60 2.56
CA SER A 41 13.96 -14.54 1.60
C SER A 41 12.51 -14.17 1.23
N TRP A 42 11.93 -13.09 1.77
CA TRP A 42 10.53 -12.74 1.60
C TRP A 42 10.29 -11.46 0.80
N ASP A 43 9.24 -11.50 -0.01
CA ASP A 43 8.53 -10.33 -0.52
C ASP A 43 7.36 -10.04 0.43
N VAL A 44 7.45 -8.96 1.20
CA VAL A 44 6.42 -8.57 2.16
C VAL A 44 5.59 -7.45 1.57
N HIS A 45 4.33 -7.76 1.25
CA HIS A 45 3.34 -6.81 0.77
C HIS A 45 2.54 -6.26 1.95
N TYR A 46 2.30 -4.97 1.98
CA TYR A 46 1.57 -4.35 3.08
C TYR A 46 0.72 -3.18 2.60
N ILE A 47 -0.40 -2.99 3.27
CA ILE A 47 -1.27 -1.84 3.08
C ILE A 47 -1.87 -1.41 4.41
N ALA A 48 -2.01 -0.10 4.60
CA ALA A 48 -2.76 0.49 5.69
C ALA A 48 -3.87 1.37 5.10
N LEU A 49 -5.11 1.15 5.55
CA LEU A 49 -6.29 1.86 5.05
C LEU A 49 -7.36 1.95 6.15
N ASN A 50 -8.39 2.79 5.96
CA ASN A 50 -9.51 2.82 6.90
C ASN A 50 -10.41 1.60 6.71
N THR A 51 -10.96 1.06 7.82
CA THR A 51 -11.87 -0.10 7.75
C THR A 51 -13.17 0.19 7.00
N THR A 52 -13.49 1.47 6.76
CA THR A 52 -14.63 1.90 5.93
C THR A 52 -14.48 1.51 4.46
N PHE A 53 -13.26 1.32 3.96
CA PHE A 53 -13.00 0.82 2.60
C PHE A 53 -13.37 -0.65 2.40
N LEU A 54 -13.49 -1.43 3.47
CA LEU A 54 -13.97 -2.79 3.38
C LEU A 54 -15.48 -2.79 3.05
N THR A 55 -15.92 -3.73 2.23
CA THR A 55 -17.36 -3.98 2.09
C THR A 55 -17.93 -4.53 3.40
N PRO A 56 -19.22 -4.30 3.70
CA PRO A 56 -19.85 -4.85 4.91
C PRO A 56 -19.69 -6.38 5.04
N GLN A 57 -19.74 -7.08 3.92
CA GLN A 57 -19.59 -8.53 3.87
C GLN A 57 -18.17 -8.96 4.26
N VAL A 58 -17.14 -8.35 3.69
CA VAL A 58 -15.73 -8.66 3.99
C VAL A 58 -15.41 -8.33 5.45
N ALA A 59 -15.87 -7.19 5.96
CA ALA A 59 -15.69 -6.81 7.35
C ALA A 59 -16.33 -7.83 8.32
N LYS A 60 -17.58 -8.26 8.03
CA LYS A 60 -18.30 -9.26 8.82
C LYS A 60 -17.58 -10.61 8.84
N GLN A 61 -17.13 -11.10 7.67
CA GLN A 61 -16.41 -12.38 7.53
C GLN A 61 -15.11 -12.42 8.36
N ASN A 62 -14.45 -11.27 8.49
CA ASN A 62 -13.20 -11.14 9.23
C ASN A 62 -13.37 -10.64 10.68
N SER A 63 -14.61 -10.41 11.14
CA SER A 63 -14.94 -9.86 12.46
C SER A 63 -14.32 -8.46 12.68
N ILE A 64 -14.28 -7.64 11.63
CA ILE A 64 -13.75 -6.28 11.65
C ILE A 64 -14.91 -5.29 11.78
N VAL A 65 -14.82 -4.41 12.77
CA VAL A 65 -15.77 -3.30 12.93
C VAL A 65 -15.39 -2.17 12.01
N ARG A 66 -16.27 -1.86 11.04
CA ARG A 66 -16.09 -0.70 10.14
C ARG A 66 -16.34 0.58 10.92
N SER A 67 -15.32 1.43 10.98
CA SER A 67 -15.39 2.75 11.62
C SER A 67 -14.42 3.69 10.94
N LYS A 68 -14.79 4.97 10.83
CA LYS A 68 -13.89 6.00 10.35
C LYS A 68 -12.68 6.26 11.26
N PHE A 69 -12.70 5.72 12.48
CA PHE A 69 -11.61 5.78 13.44
C PHE A 69 -10.85 4.47 13.61
N ASN A 70 -11.10 3.49 12.74
CA ASN A 70 -10.37 2.23 12.73
C ASN A 70 -9.58 2.09 11.43
N GLY A 71 -8.27 1.95 11.55
CA GLY A 71 -7.37 1.54 10.49
C GLY A 71 -7.29 0.03 10.41
N LEU A 72 -7.09 -0.49 9.20
CA LEU A 72 -6.72 -1.87 8.93
C LEU A 72 -5.30 -1.89 8.42
N ILE A 73 -4.46 -2.73 9.02
CA ILE A 73 -3.15 -3.10 8.50
C ILE A 73 -3.29 -4.52 7.96
N ASN A 74 -3.02 -4.68 6.66
CA ASN A 74 -3.04 -5.98 5.97
C ASN A 74 -1.64 -6.28 5.46
N ILE A 75 -1.11 -7.45 5.83
CA ILE A 75 0.21 -7.92 5.44
C ILE A 75 0.05 -9.26 4.72
N SER A 76 0.83 -9.47 3.67
CA SER A 76 1.03 -10.77 3.01
C SER A 76 2.52 -11.02 2.85
N VAL A 77 2.97 -12.21 3.20
CA VAL A 77 4.37 -12.63 3.11
C VAL A 77 4.48 -13.73 2.07
N LEU A 78 5.26 -13.49 1.04
CA LEU A 78 5.49 -14.44 -0.03
C LEU A 78 6.97 -14.85 -0.05
N ASP A 79 7.25 -16.10 -0.35
CA ASP A 79 8.60 -16.50 -0.71
C ASP A 79 9.07 -15.70 -1.93
N ARG A 80 10.33 -15.28 -1.92
CA ARG A 80 10.85 -14.41 -2.98
C ARG A 80 11.07 -15.14 -4.30
N GLN A 81 11.32 -16.46 -4.29
CA GLN A 81 11.63 -17.24 -5.48
C GLN A 81 10.37 -17.73 -6.19
N ASP A 82 9.53 -18.47 -5.48
CA ASP A 82 8.37 -19.15 -6.04
C ASP A 82 7.04 -18.42 -5.79
N LYS A 83 7.06 -17.33 -5.00
CA LYS A 83 5.89 -16.51 -4.64
C LYS A 83 4.81 -17.25 -3.85
N THR A 84 5.15 -18.37 -3.23
CA THR A 84 4.23 -19.06 -2.33
C THR A 84 3.98 -18.25 -1.05
N ALA A 85 2.72 -18.24 -0.59
CA ALA A 85 2.35 -17.56 0.64
C ALA A 85 2.95 -18.26 1.87
N GLN A 86 3.59 -17.48 2.74
CA GLN A 86 4.28 -17.99 3.91
C GLN A 86 3.40 -17.91 5.15
N SER A 87 3.38 -19.02 5.93
CA SER A 87 2.73 -19.03 7.24
C SER A 87 3.75 -18.62 8.30
N VAL A 88 3.55 -17.45 8.89
CA VAL A 88 4.50 -16.81 9.82
C VAL A 88 3.82 -16.45 11.14
N VAL A 89 4.61 -16.29 12.19
CA VAL A 89 4.19 -15.61 13.42
C VAL A 89 4.46 -14.12 13.28
N MET A 90 3.48 -13.30 13.64
CA MET A 90 3.57 -11.86 13.46
C MET A 90 3.18 -11.13 14.72
N THR A 91 4.04 -10.24 15.19
CA THR A 91 3.78 -9.29 16.29
C THR A 91 4.16 -7.90 15.84
N GLY A 92 3.51 -6.88 16.37
CA GLY A 92 3.84 -5.53 15.96
C GLY A 92 3.33 -4.46 16.91
N GLU A 93 3.82 -3.26 16.65
CA GLU A 93 3.41 -2.05 17.36
C GLU A 93 3.27 -0.86 16.42
N ALA A 94 2.39 0.05 16.80
CA ALA A 94 2.20 1.33 16.14
C ALA A 94 2.47 2.45 17.16
N LYS A 95 3.50 3.28 16.92
CA LYS A 95 3.87 4.40 17.77
C LYS A 95 3.52 5.72 17.11
N ASN A 96 2.72 6.55 17.76
CA ASN A 96 2.37 7.87 17.24
C ASN A 96 3.46 8.92 17.51
N LEU A 97 3.28 10.15 17.01
CA LEU A 97 4.28 11.22 17.12
C LEU A 97 4.51 11.70 18.56
N ILE A 98 3.51 11.55 19.45
CA ILE A 98 3.62 11.91 20.87
C ILE A 98 4.13 10.75 21.74
N GLY A 99 4.52 9.63 21.13
CA GLY A 99 5.15 8.51 21.83
C GLY A 99 4.19 7.43 22.34
N VAL A 100 2.87 7.54 22.12
CA VAL A 100 1.91 6.51 22.52
C VAL A 100 2.10 5.27 21.64
N VAL A 101 2.22 4.11 22.27
CA VAL A 101 2.41 2.82 21.60
C VAL A 101 1.14 1.99 21.72
N LYS A 102 0.66 1.48 20.59
CA LYS A 102 -0.45 0.53 20.48
C LYS A 102 0.07 -0.79 19.94
N LYS A 103 -0.22 -1.90 20.63
CA LYS A 103 0.11 -3.24 20.15
C LYS A 103 -0.80 -3.62 18.99
N LEU A 104 -0.23 -4.25 17.97
CA LEU A 104 -0.95 -4.79 16.82
C LEU A 104 -1.15 -6.29 17.01
N MET A 105 -2.43 -6.70 17.06
CA MET A 105 -2.81 -8.10 17.18
C MET A 105 -3.20 -8.61 15.80
N PHE A 106 -2.36 -9.46 15.21
CA PHE A 106 -2.58 -10.00 13.88
C PHE A 106 -3.42 -11.26 13.90
N LYS A 107 -4.45 -11.28 13.05
CA LYS A 107 -5.26 -12.46 12.75
C LYS A 107 -4.86 -12.99 11.37
N GLN A 108 -4.44 -14.25 11.31
CA GLN A 108 -4.20 -14.92 10.03
C GLN A 108 -5.53 -15.28 9.37
N VAL A 109 -5.65 -14.97 8.08
CA VAL A 109 -6.79 -15.30 7.23
C VAL A 109 -6.29 -16.00 5.99
N LYS A 110 -6.80 -17.20 5.70
CA LYS A 110 -6.50 -17.96 4.49
C LYS A 110 -7.65 -17.85 3.50
N GLN A 111 -7.31 -17.54 2.25
CA GLN A 111 -8.27 -17.46 1.15
C GLN A 111 -7.67 -18.16 -0.08
N GLY A 112 -8.08 -19.41 -0.30
CA GLY A 112 -7.40 -20.29 -1.23
C GLY A 112 -5.95 -20.51 -0.82
N GLU A 113 -5.02 -20.24 -1.71
CA GLU A 113 -3.56 -20.32 -1.45
C GLU A 113 -2.99 -19.04 -0.81
N ALA A 114 -3.74 -17.94 -0.79
CA ALA A 114 -3.29 -16.70 -0.21
C ALA A 114 -3.41 -16.68 1.31
N ILE A 115 -2.44 -16.07 1.98
CA ILE A 115 -2.42 -15.87 3.43
C ILE A 115 -2.28 -14.37 3.71
N TYR A 116 -3.22 -13.84 4.49
CA TYR A 116 -3.25 -12.46 4.95
C TYR A 116 -3.16 -12.37 6.46
N TYR A 117 -2.49 -11.35 6.95
CA TYR A 117 -2.39 -11.02 8.37
C TYR A 117 -3.04 -9.67 8.60
N LEU A 118 -4.17 -9.66 9.30
CA LEU A 118 -5.01 -8.49 9.51
C LEU A 118 -4.91 -8.00 10.94
N ALA A 119 -4.60 -6.72 11.14
CA ALA A 119 -4.65 -6.06 12.43
C ALA A 119 -5.46 -4.77 12.35
N VAL A 120 -6.32 -4.54 13.34
CA VAL A 120 -7.09 -3.29 13.46
C VAL A 120 -6.34 -2.35 14.39
N LEU A 121 -6.19 -1.10 13.96
CA LEU A 121 -5.55 -0.02 14.72
C LEU A 121 -6.56 1.12 14.91
N PRO A 122 -7.13 1.30 16.10
CA PRO A 122 -7.92 2.50 16.40
C PRO A 122 -7.04 3.75 16.36
N PHE A 123 -7.52 4.83 15.74
CA PHE A 123 -6.76 6.06 15.59
C PHE A 123 -7.63 7.31 15.80
N SER A 124 -7.00 8.47 16.02
CA SER A 124 -7.63 9.79 16.00
C SER A 124 -7.42 10.45 14.64
N ASP A 125 -8.28 11.42 14.29
CA ASP A 125 -8.16 12.12 13.00
C ASP A 125 -6.76 12.71 12.80
N ARG A 126 -6.21 12.54 11.58
CA ARG A 126 -4.87 12.98 11.16
C ARG A 126 -3.72 12.39 11.98
N GLU A 127 -3.95 11.26 12.64
CA GLU A 127 -2.92 10.62 13.46
C GLU A 127 -1.93 9.85 12.59
N GLN A 128 -0.64 10.15 12.80
CA GLN A 128 0.46 9.48 12.10
C GLN A 128 1.14 8.47 13.01
N TYR A 129 1.36 7.27 12.48
CA TYR A 129 2.04 6.18 13.16
C TYR A 129 3.32 5.77 12.44
N ARG A 130 4.35 5.46 13.23
CA ARG A 130 5.45 4.59 12.86
C ARG A 130 5.08 3.18 13.26
N ILE A 131 5.06 2.28 12.30
CA ILE A 131 4.60 0.90 12.48
C ILE A 131 5.83 0.01 12.34
N SER A 132 6.02 -0.89 13.31
CA SER A 132 7.08 -1.88 13.34
C SER A 132 6.45 -3.26 13.57
N ILE A 133 6.75 -4.20 12.67
CA ILE A 133 6.15 -5.53 12.67
C ILE A 133 7.26 -6.57 12.56
N ASP A 134 7.38 -7.42 13.57
CA ASP A 134 8.30 -8.55 13.57
C ASP A 134 7.61 -9.76 12.96
N ILE A 135 8.27 -10.37 11.98
CA ILE A 135 7.82 -11.50 11.17
C ILE A 135 8.79 -12.65 11.40
N ASN A 136 8.29 -13.83 11.77
CA ASN A 136 9.11 -15.01 12.09
C ASN A 136 8.44 -16.29 11.59
N ASP A 137 9.17 -17.11 10.84
CA ASP A 137 8.73 -18.43 10.37
C ASP A 137 9.34 -19.61 11.18
N GLY A 138 10.14 -19.29 12.21
CA GLY A 138 10.89 -20.26 13.01
C GLY A 138 12.33 -20.45 12.54
N LEU A 139 12.67 -20.08 11.31
CA LEU A 139 14.02 -20.15 10.74
C LEU A 139 14.62 -18.76 10.54
N GLU A 140 13.81 -17.82 10.14
CA GLU A 140 14.18 -16.44 9.84
C GLU A 140 13.30 -15.46 10.61
N GLN A 141 13.89 -14.37 11.11
CA GLN A 141 13.17 -13.24 11.71
C GLN A 141 13.56 -11.95 11.00
N ARG A 142 12.57 -11.17 10.62
CA ARG A 142 12.73 -9.84 9.99
C ARG A 142 11.73 -8.85 10.55
N THR A 143 12.08 -7.58 10.46
CA THR A 143 11.21 -6.49 10.90
C THR A 143 10.81 -5.60 9.72
N LEU A 144 9.50 -5.54 9.45
CA LEU A 144 8.91 -4.58 8.54
C LEU A 144 8.69 -3.25 9.25
N LYS A 145 9.17 -2.15 8.67
CA LYS A 145 8.97 -0.79 9.21
C LYS A 145 8.41 0.13 8.14
N PHE A 146 7.34 0.83 8.48
CA PHE A 146 6.76 1.87 7.62
C PHE A 146 6.03 2.94 8.44
N GLN A 147 5.62 4.00 7.75
CA GLN A 147 4.81 5.06 8.35
C GLN A 147 3.51 5.21 7.59
N HIS A 148 2.44 5.49 8.33
CA HIS A 148 1.15 5.79 7.75
C HIS A 148 0.43 6.87 8.56
N LYS A 149 -0.27 7.77 7.86
CA LYS A 149 -1.13 8.78 8.46
C LYS A 149 -2.58 8.46 8.13
N PHE A 150 -3.38 8.23 9.16
CA PHE A 150 -4.80 7.96 9.02
C PHE A 150 -5.62 9.25 9.10
N TYR A 151 -6.71 9.29 8.35
CA TYR A 151 -7.68 10.37 8.32
C TYR A 151 -9.07 9.81 8.61
N ALA A 152 -9.86 10.49 9.43
CA ALA A 152 -11.22 10.10 9.77
C ALA A 152 -12.23 10.68 8.75
N ASP A 153 -12.21 10.17 7.52
CA ASP A 153 -13.10 10.58 6.41
C ASP A 153 -14.45 9.85 6.45
#